data_16d333c477cc7b3bae0098211c7cd5ac
#
_entry.id   16d333c477cc7b3bae0098211c7cd5ac
#
_cell.length_a   1.000
_cell.length_b   1.000
_cell.length_c   1.000
_cell.angle_alpha   90.00
_cell.angle_beta   90.00
_cell.angle_gamma   90.00
#
_symmetry.space_group_name_H-M   'P 1'
#
loop_
_entity.id
_entity.type
_entity.pdbx_description
1 polymer ?
#
loop_
_entity_poly.entity_id
_entity_poly.type
_entity_poly.pdbx_seq_one_letter_code
_entity_poly.pdbx_strand_id
1 'polypeptide(L)'
;MPVVTRHSGFDAPLDRVWNVVSDPYSLPRWWPRVQRVEEVSDSGWTMVLLSDRGKPIRADYTLAESRPMQLLEWNQELEESPFERMLSQSKIVIELAENEDSGSTAVVLRSTERLRGLARLGSPMVRRAAGRRLSQALERLGELVE
;
A
#
# COMPACT_ATOMS: atom_id res chain seq x y z
N MET A 1 -4.41 17.29 5.56
CA MET A 1 -4.34 15.82 5.52
C MET A 1 -3.78 15.41 4.17
N PRO A 2 -2.56 14.86 4.11
CA PRO A 2 -1.98 14.44 2.83
C PRO A 2 -2.71 13.23 2.26
N VAL A 3 -3.29 13.41 1.10
CA VAL A 3 -3.87 12.32 0.31
C VAL A 3 -3.12 12.28 -1.02
N VAL A 4 -2.56 11.14 -1.36
CA VAL A 4 -1.80 10.95 -2.60
C VAL A 4 -2.41 9.81 -3.37
N THR A 5 -2.64 10.04 -4.66
CA THR A 5 -3.21 9.04 -5.56
C THR A 5 -2.28 8.85 -6.75
N ARG A 6 -2.05 7.59 -7.11
CA ARG A 6 -1.33 7.23 -8.33
C ARG A 6 -2.09 6.11 -9.04
N HIS A 7 -1.99 6.06 -10.34
CA HIS A 7 -2.69 5.05 -11.12
C HIS A 7 -1.81 4.56 -12.26
N SER A 8 -2.12 3.35 -12.73
CA SER A 8 -1.46 2.76 -13.89
C SER A 8 -2.37 1.74 -14.55
N GLY A 9 -2.14 1.49 -15.82
CA GLY A 9 -2.80 0.42 -16.55
C GLY A 9 -1.79 -0.69 -16.82
N PHE A 10 -2.21 -1.95 -16.62
CA PHE A 10 -1.35 -3.11 -16.86
C PHE A 10 -1.95 -4.00 -17.94
N ASP A 11 -1.09 -4.50 -18.82
CA ASP A 11 -1.46 -5.46 -19.85
C ASP A 11 -1.52 -6.85 -19.22
N ALA A 12 -2.50 -7.03 -18.35
CA ALA A 12 -2.71 -8.25 -17.60
C ALA A 12 -4.19 -8.36 -17.22
N PRO A 13 -4.74 -9.60 -17.16
CA PRO A 13 -6.14 -9.78 -16.79
C PRO A 13 -6.39 -9.43 -15.32
N LEU A 14 -7.61 -9.03 -15.02
CA LEU A 14 -8.02 -8.57 -13.70
C LEU A 14 -7.74 -9.59 -12.60
N ASP A 15 -8.02 -10.86 -12.86
CA ASP A 15 -7.81 -11.93 -11.87
C ASP A 15 -6.33 -12.10 -11.51
N ARG A 16 -5.43 -11.94 -12.48
CA ARG A 16 -3.99 -12.03 -12.21
C ARG A 16 -3.53 -10.89 -11.30
N VAL A 17 -3.99 -9.67 -11.58
CA VAL A 17 -3.65 -8.52 -10.76
C VAL A 17 -4.25 -8.68 -9.35
N TRP A 18 -5.50 -9.09 -9.28
CA TRP A 18 -6.17 -9.31 -7.99
C TRP A 18 -5.43 -10.35 -7.14
N ASN A 19 -5.01 -11.46 -7.75
CA ASN A 19 -4.32 -12.52 -7.02
C ASN A 19 -3.01 -12.04 -6.39
N VAL A 20 -2.36 -11.06 -6.99
CA VAL A 20 -1.13 -10.48 -6.42
C VAL A 20 -1.48 -9.48 -5.30
N VAL A 21 -2.35 -8.51 -5.57
CA VAL A 21 -2.61 -7.44 -4.61
C VAL A 21 -3.38 -7.91 -3.37
N SER A 22 -4.16 -8.96 -3.50
CA SER A 22 -4.95 -9.51 -2.39
C SER A 22 -4.17 -10.50 -1.52
N ASP A 23 -2.98 -10.89 -1.91
CA ASP A 23 -2.15 -11.83 -1.18
C ASP A 23 -1.05 -11.08 -0.41
N PRO A 24 -1.16 -10.98 0.94
CA PRO A 24 -0.12 -10.29 1.72
C PRO A 24 1.27 -10.88 1.55
N TYR A 25 1.40 -12.18 1.25
CA TYR A 25 2.71 -12.80 1.02
C TYR A 25 3.40 -12.28 -0.23
N SER A 26 2.68 -11.63 -1.14
CA SER A 26 3.27 -11.04 -2.34
C SER A 26 3.87 -9.65 -2.08
N LEU A 27 3.54 -9.01 -0.95
CA LEU A 27 3.97 -7.64 -0.65
C LEU A 27 5.48 -7.41 -0.76
N PRO A 28 6.36 -8.32 -0.32
CA PRO A 28 7.80 -8.11 -0.50
C PRO A 28 8.23 -7.96 -1.97
N ARG A 29 7.41 -8.41 -2.91
CA ARG A 29 7.73 -8.36 -4.33
C ARG A 29 7.34 -7.04 -4.99
N TRP A 30 6.33 -6.35 -4.45
CA TRP A 30 5.85 -5.14 -5.11
C TRP A 30 5.72 -3.92 -4.21
N TRP A 31 5.43 -4.08 -2.91
CA TRP A 31 5.35 -2.94 -2.00
C TRP A 31 6.75 -2.53 -1.55
N PRO A 32 7.13 -1.24 -1.71
CA PRO A 32 8.50 -0.81 -1.40
C PRO A 32 8.88 -1.03 0.05
N ARG A 33 10.13 -1.42 0.27
CA ARG A 33 10.77 -1.59 1.57
C ARG A 33 10.23 -2.73 2.42
N VAL A 34 9.29 -3.51 1.93
CA VAL A 34 8.80 -4.69 2.67
C VAL A 34 9.82 -5.81 2.51
N GLN A 35 10.43 -6.21 3.64
CA GLN A 35 11.36 -7.33 3.67
C GLN A 35 10.61 -8.66 3.71
N ARG A 36 9.58 -8.73 4.57
CA ARG A 36 8.75 -9.91 4.74
C ARG A 36 7.43 -9.52 5.39
N VAL A 37 6.48 -10.45 5.40
CA VAL A 37 5.23 -10.32 6.14
C VAL A 37 5.15 -11.44 7.17
N GLU A 38 4.49 -11.17 8.28
CA GLU A 38 4.32 -12.10 9.38
C GLU A 38 2.89 -12.04 9.88
N GLU A 39 2.47 -13.07 10.60
CA GLU A 39 1.15 -13.12 11.25
C GLU A 39 -0.01 -12.84 10.29
N VAL A 40 0.08 -13.39 9.08
CA VAL A 40 -0.96 -13.21 8.07
C VAL A 40 -2.23 -13.96 8.46
N SER A 41 -3.35 -13.25 8.44
CA SER A 41 -4.67 -13.80 8.72
C SER A 41 -5.70 -13.18 7.78
N ASP A 42 -6.95 -13.59 7.90
CA ASP A 42 -8.03 -13.00 7.10
C ASP A 42 -8.31 -11.55 7.48
N SER A 43 -7.88 -11.13 8.68
CA SER A 43 -8.16 -9.78 9.19
C SER A 43 -6.98 -8.82 9.09
N GLY A 44 -5.77 -9.31 8.77
CA GLY A 44 -4.61 -8.42 8.69
C GLY A 44 -3.28 -9.16 8.69
N TRP A 45 -2.20 -8.39 8.80
CA TRP A 45 -0.83 -8.91 8.76
C TRP A 45 0.13 -7.89 9.36
N THR A 46 1.38 -8.33 9.56
CA THR A 46 2.46 -7.44 9.95
C THR A 46 3.46 -7.36 8.80
N MET A 47 3.80 -6.14 8.39
CA MET A 47 4.89 -5.90 7.46
C MET A 47 6.16 -5.64 8.26
N VAL A 48 7.26 -6.28 7.86
CA VAL A 48 8.58 -5.93 8.38
C VAL A 48 9.24 -5.07 7.30
N LEU A 49 9.37 -3.78 7.60
CA LEU A 49 9.90 -2.78 6.68
C LEU A 49 11.37 -2.52 6.98
N LEU A 50 12.14 -2.19 5.95
CA LEU A 50 13.53 -1.76 6.14
C LEU A 50 13.58 -0.24 6.16
N SER A 51 14.16 0.34 7.22
CA SER A 51 14.42 1.75 7.30
C SER A 51 15.56 2.14 6.37
N ASP A 52 15.81 3.45 6.21
CA ASP A 52 16.93 3.94 5.41
C ASP A 52 18.29 3.43 5.89
N ARG A 53 18.37 3.07 7.17
CA ARG A 53 19.59 2.54 7.78
C ARG A 53 19.64 1.01 7.79
N GLY A 54 18.69 0.37 7.12
CA GLY A 54 18.61 -1.08 7.05
C GLY A 54 18.09 -1.75 8.31
N LYS A 55 17.46 -1.01 9.22
CA LYS A 55 16.88 -1.58 10.43
C LYS A 55 15.46 -2.05 10.16
N PRO A 56 15.07 -3.24 10.66
CA PRO A 56 13.70 -3.71 10.50
C PRO A 56 12.75 -2.92 11.40
N ILE A 57 11.62 -2.52 10.83
CA ILE A 57 10.54 -1.83 11.54
C ILE A 57 9.26 -2.61 11.28
N ARG A 58 8.55 -2.95 12.36
CA ARG A 58 7.29 -3.69 12.25
C ARG A 58 6.12 -2.70 12.11
N ALA A 59 5.24 -2.98 11.16
CA ALA A 59 4.02 -2.20 10.97
C ALA A 59 2.84 -3.17 10.83
N ASP A 60 1.91 -3.08 11.77
CA ASP A 60 0.73 -3.95 11.78
C ASP A 60 -0.39 -3.31 10.97
N TYR A 61 -1.03 -4.11 10.13
CA TYR A 61 -2.10 -3.66 9.25
C TYR A 61 -3.35 -4.49 9.45
N THR A 62 -4.51 -3.83 9.39
CA THR A 62 -5.82 -4.47 9.39
C THR A 62 -6.42 -4.32 8.00
N LEU A 63 -7.00 -5.41 7.48
CA LEU A 63 -7.76 -5.38 6.24
C LEU A 63 -9.14 -4.83 6.57
N ALA A 64 -9.35 -3.55 6.29
CA ALA A 64 -10.59 -2.86 6.65
C ALA A 64 -11.73 -3.18 5.70
N GLU A 65 -11.43 -3.36 4.42
CA GLU A 65 -12.42 -3.69 3.41
C GLU A 65 -11.79 -4.52 2.31
N SER A 66 -12.54 -5.52 1.82
CA SER A 66 -12.12 -6.32 0.68
C SER A 66 -13.34 -6.66 -0.15
N ARG A 67 -13.32 -6.21 -1.41
CA ARG A 67 -14.33 -6.56 -2.42
C ARG A 67 -13.60 -7.25 -3.56
N PRO A 68 -13.79 -8.56 -3.74
CA PRO A 68 -13.02 -9.30 -4.75
C PRO A 68 -13.05 -8.64 -6.11
N MET A 69 -11.89 -8.53 -6.73
CA MET A 69 -11.67 -7.93 -8.05
C MET A 69 -11.91 -6.42 -8.14
N GLN A 70 -12.21 -5.76 -7.02
CA GLN A 70 -12.60 -4.35 -7.04
C GLN A 70 -11.80 -3.47 -6.08
N LEU A 71 -11.68 -3.87 -4.81
CA LEU A 71 -11.23 -2.95 -3.78
C LEU A 71 -10.55 -3.67 -2.62
N LEU A 72 -9.45 -3.07 -2.14
CA LEU A 72 -8.83 -3.42 -0.87
C LEU A 72 -8.56 -2.13 -0.10
N GLU A 73 -8.80 -2.15 1.20
CA GLU A 73 -8.46 -1.06 2.08
C GLU A 73 -7.67 -1.59 3.28
N TRP A 74 -6.47 -1.07 3.49
CA TRP A 74 -5.60 -1.43 4.60
C TRP A 74 -5.48 -0.26 5.56
N ASN A 75 -5.68 -0.51 6.84
CA ASN A 75 -5.42 0.48 7.89
C ASN A 75 -4.21 0.05 8.69
N GLN A 76 -3.25 0.95 8.86
CA GLN A 76 -2.11 0.70 9.72
C GLN A 76 -2.50 0.93 11.18
N GLU A 77 -2.16 -0.01 12.04
CA GLU A 77 -2.35 0.12 13.48
C GLU A 77 -1.22 0.96 14.05
N LEU A 78 -1.54 2.14 14.56
CA LEU A 78 -0.55 3.12 14.99
C LEU A 78 -0.32 3.14 16.49
N GLU A 79 -1.31 2.75 17.30
CA GLU A 79 -1.17 2.72 18.75
C GLU A 79 -0.06 1.76 19.16
N GLU A 80 0.79 2.21 20.06
CA GLU A 80 1.96 1.46 20.56
C GLU A 80 2.96 1.10 19.47
N SER A 81 2.90 1.77 18.31
CA SER A 81 3.86 1.59 17.23
C SER A 81 4.89 2.72 17.20
N PRO A 82 6.02 2.53 16.48
CA PRO A 82 6.99 3.62 16.30
C PRO A 82 6.42 4.83 15.56
N PHE A 83 5.28 4.69 14.91
CA PHE A 83 4.66 5.76 14.10
C PHE A 83 3.64 6.58 14.87
N GLU A 84 3.27 6.19 16.09
CA GLU A 84 2.20 6.81 16.87
C GLU A 84 2.39 8.30 17.09
N ARG A 85 3.63 8.72 17.30
CA ARG A 85 3.95 10.14 17.59
C ARG A 85 3.73 11.04 16.37
N MET A 86 3.89 10.51 15.17
CA MET A 86 3.83 11.27 13.93
C MET A 86 2.50 11.18 13.23
N LEU A 87 1.82 10.06 13.36
CA LEU A 87 0.60 9.76 12.60
C LEU A 87 -0.56 9.44 13.52
N SER A 88 -1.74 9.96 13.17
CA SER A 88 -3.00 9.55 13.78
C SER A 88 -3.82 8.66 12.87
N GLN A 89 -3.46 8.60 11.59
CA GLN A 89 -4.11 7.73 10.62
C GLN A 89 -3.14 7.42 9.47
N SER A 90 -3.15 6.18 9.03
CA SER A 90 -2.43 5.76 7.82
C SER A 90 -3.26 4.69 7.14
N LYS A 91 -3.66 4.96 5.91
CA LYS A 91 -4.58 4.10 5.17
C LYS A 91 -4.13 3.98 3.72
N ILE A 92 -4.24 2.78 3.16
CA ILE A 92 -4.00 2.51 1.74
C ILE A 92 -5.27 1.94 1.15
N VAL A 93 -5.68 2.49 0.01
CA VAL A 93 -6.80 1.96 -0.77
C VAL A 93 -6.27 1.52 -2.14
N ILE A 94 -6.65 0.32 -2.56
CA ILE A 94 -6.30 -0.23 -3.87
C ILE A 94 -7.61 -0.48 -4.60
N GLU A 95 -7.80 0.17 -5.75
CA GLU A 95 -8.97 -0.02 -6.58
C GLU A 95 -8.56 -0.60 -7.92
N LEU A 96 -9.32 -1.60 -8.39
CA LEU A 96 -9.07 -2.26 -9.66
C LEU A 96 -10.29 -2.11 -10.57
N ALA A 97 -10.03 -1.93 -11.86
CA ALA A 97 -11.08 -1.91 -12.88
C ALA A 97 -10.57 -2.56 -14.15
N GLU A 98 -11.38 -3.43 -14.73
CA GLU A 98 -11.06 -4.07 -15.99
C GLU A 98 -11.43 -3.16 -17.15
N ASN A 99 -10.54 -3.06 -18.13
CA ASN A 99 -10.86 -2.46 -19.42
C ASN A 99 -11.32 -3.60 -20.34
N GLU A 100 -12.62 -3.70 -20.55
CA GLU A 100 -13.22 -4.80 -21.30
C GLU A 100 -12.76 -4.84 -22.76
N ASP A 101 -12.47 -3.69 -23.35
CA ASP A 101 -12.04 -3.62 -24.75
C ASP A 101 -10.67 -4.21 -25.00
N SER A 102 -9.75 -4.06 -24.04
CA SER A 102 -8.37 -4.50 -24.21
C SER A 102 -7.99 -5.68 -23.32
N GLY A 103 -8.84 -6.03 -22.35
CA GLY A 103 -8.51 -7.07 -21.36
C GLY A 103 -7.44 -6.65 -20.37
N SER A 104 -7.07 -5.34 -20.36
CA SER A 104 -6.11 -4.81 -19.42
C SER A 104 -6.79 -4.41 -18.11
N THR A 105 -5.98 -4.10 -17.09
CA THR A 105 -6.48 -3.74 -15.77
C THR A 105 -5.93 -2.38 -15.36
N ALA A 106 -6.83 -1.50 -14.92
CA ALA A 106 -6.45 -0.23 -14.32
C ALA A 106 -6.35 -0.41 -12.81
N VAL A 107 -5.28 0.11 -12.21
CA VAL A 107 -5.06 0.07 -10.77
C VAL A 107 -4.87 1.47 -10.25
N VAL A 108 -5.60 1.81 -9.19
CA VAL A 108 -5.48 3.09 -8.49
C VAL A 108 -5.01 2.79 -7.08
N LEU A 109 -3.92 3.42 -6.67
CA LEU A 109 -3.42 3.37 -5.29
C LEU A 109 -3.62 4.73 -4.65
N ARG A 110 -4.20 4.74 -3.45
CA ARG A 110 -4.41 5.97 -2.68
C ARG A 110 -3.87 5.80 -1.28
N SER A 111 -3.03 6.74 -0.87
CA SER A 111 -2.47 6.80 0.48
C SER A 111 -3.06 8.01 1.20
N THR A 112 -3.62 7.77 2.38
CA THR A 112 -4.12 8.84 3.24
C THR A 112 -3.38 8.76 4.56
N GLU A 113 -2.67 9.84 4.92
CA GLU A 113 -1.95 9.92 6.18
C GLU A 113 -2.36 11.19 6.90
N ARG A 114 -2.67 11.07 8.19
CA ARG A 114 -2.97 12.21 9.05
C ARG A 114 -1.83 12.40 10.03
N LEU A 115 -1.16 13.53 9.92
CA LEU A 115 -0.02 13.86 10.78
C LEU A 115 -0.48 14.48 12.10
N ARG A 116 0.31 14.29 13.15
CA ARG A 116 0.05 14.83 14.49
C ARG A 116 1.01 15.99 14.80
N GLY A 117 0.48 17.00 15.48
CA GLY A 117 1.29 18.06 16.09
C GLY A 117 2.28 18.71 15.12
N LEU A 118 3.53 18.82 15.53
CA LEU A 118 4.58 19.44 14.74
C LEU A 118 4.92 18.66 13.47
N ALA A 119 4.58 17.38 13.41
CA ALA A 119 4.78 16.59 12.19
C ALA A 119 4.00 17.15 11.00
N ARG A 120 2.94 17.93 11.24
CA ARG A 120 2.16 18.58 10.18
C ARG A 120 3.01 19.53 9.35
N LEU A 121 4.10 20.06 9.91
CA LEU A 121 5.01 20.93 9.17
C LEU A 121 5.75 20.18 8.08
N GLY A 122 5.84 18.84 8.20
CA GLY A 122 6.46 17.99 7.21
C GLY A 122 5.51 17.47 6.13
N SER A 123 4.25 17.97 6.07
CA SER A 123 3.27 17.51 5.08
C SER A 123 3.78 17.45 3.64
N PRO A 124 4.49 18.48 3.11
CA PRO A 124 4.99 18.39 1.73
C PRO A 124 5.97 17.26 1.51
N MET A 125 6.83 16.99 2.50
CA MET A 125 7.80 15.89 2.43
C MET A 125 7.10 14.53 2.49
N VAL A 126 6.13 14.39 3.38
CA VAL A 126 5.35 13.16 3.53
C VAL A 126 4.58 12.88 2.25
N ARG A 127 3.97 13.90 1.66
CA ARG A 127 3.23 13.77 0.40
C ARG A 127 4.15 13.30 -0.74
N ARG A 128 5.35 13.89 -0.83
CA ARG A 128 6.33 13.52 -1.85
C ARG A 128 6.80 12.07 -1.67
N ALA A 129 7.10 11.70 -0.43
CA ALA A 129 7.55 10.35 -0.12
C ALA A 129 6.46 9.33 -0.42
N ALA A 130 5.21 9.63 -0.08
CA ALA A 130 4.08 8.76 -0.38
C ALA A 130 3.90 8.59 -1.89
N GLY A 131 4.02 9.68 -2.66
CA GLY A 131 3.92 9.62 -4.12
C GLY A 131 4.98 8.72 -4.74
N ARG A 132 6.23 8.83 -4.28
CA ARG A 132 7.32 7.96 -4.75
C ARG A 132 7.05 6.50 -4.40
N ARG A 133 6.58 6.24 -3.17
CA ARG A 133 6.26 4.88 -2.73
C ARG A 133 5.18 4.24 -3.59
N LEU A 134 4.09 4.97 -3.85
CA LEU A 134 3.00 4.46 -4.68
C LEU A 134 3.45 4.25 -6.13
N SER A 135 4.25 5.15 -6.68
CA SER A 135 4.78 5.01 -8.05
C SER A 135 5.69 3.79 -8.17
N GLN A 136 6.56 3.55 -7.19
CA GLN A 136 7.41 2.36 -7.16
C GLN A 136 6.60 1.09 -7.03
N ALA A 137 5.55 1.12 -6.19
CA ALA A 137 4.68 -0.04 -6.02
C ALA A 137 4.01 -0.40 -7.34
N LEU A 138 3.47 0.58 -8.06
CA LEU A 138 2.85 0.35 -9.36
C LEU A 138 3.83 -0.20 -10.39
N GLU A 139 5.05 0.33 -10.43
CA GLU A 139 6.07 -0.14 -11.34
C GLU A 139 6.40 -1.61 -11.09
N ARG A 140 6.63 -1.97 -9.83
CA ARG A 140 6.94 -3.35 -9.46
C ARG A 140 5.76 -4.28 -9.68
N LEU A 141 4.55 -3.80 -9.40
CA LEU A 141 3.35 -4.59 -9.65
C LEU A 141 3.22 -4.91 -11.14
N GLY A 142 3.46 -3.93 -12.00
CA GLY A 142 3.46 -4.13 -13.45
C GLY A 142 4.45 -5.20 -13.88
N GLU A 143 5.66 -5.19 -13.31
CA GLU A 143 6.68 -6.21 -13.62
C GLU A 143 6.23 -7.61 -13.21
N LEU A 144 5.45 -7.74 -12.14
CA LEU A 144 4.96 -9.03 -11.67
C LEU A 144 3.82 -9.58 -12.52
N VAL A 145 2.93 -8.73 -13.01
CA VAL A 145 1.68 -9.17 -13.64
C VAL A 145 1.73 -9.15 -15.16
N GLU A 146 2.62 -8.39 -15.76
CA GLU A 146 2.83 -8.31 -17.23
C GLU A 146 3.87 -9.32 -17.77
#